data_444d14aaffdb80c8282223c0494e62d0
#
_entry.id   444d14aaffdb80c8282223c0494e62d0
#
_cell.length_a   1.000
_cell.length_b   1.000
_cell.length_c   1.000
_cell.angle_alpha   90.00
_cell.angle_beta   90.00
_cell.angle_gamma   90.00
#
_symmetry.space_group_name_H-M   'P 1'
#
loop_
_entity.id
_entity.type
_entity.pdbx_description
1 polymer ?
#
loop_
_entity_poly.entity_id
_entity_poly.type
_entity_poly.pdbx_seq_one_letter_code
_entity_poly.pdbx_strand_id
1 'polypeptide(L)'
;MKSSAPLRSLLAVSVFALIGAAPFAAHAQVVKVDGSSTVYPVTEVIAEDFQKSKKNAIKVTVGISGTGGGFKKFCRGETDVQNASRPILKSEMIDCKAAGIEYIELPIAFDALTVVVNPKNTFIKSLSVEQLKRMWEPSAQGKVMTWNQVDPSFPNVPLKLFGAGADSGTFDYFTEAINGKAKASRGDFTASEDDNVLVQGVSRDVNAIGYFGMAYYIENKDKLRSVPIIAGAGKAAVEPNPENVLAGLYQPLARPIFIYANVKSLSKPEVKEFMNYYLTHGAKAAKEVQYVPLPAKAYEIGKGRIAGLKTGTIFAGHADVGVKFDDVLLDSRLTVIPK
;
A
#
# COMPACT_ATOMS: atom_id res chain seq x y z
N MET A 1 57.69 -89.89 -9.53
CA MET A 1 57.52 -88.79 -10.44
C MET A 1 56.31 -88.00 -9.93
N LYS A 2 56.56 -86.86 -9.31
CA LYS A 2 55.55 -86.04 -8.60
C LYS A 2 55.14 -84.86 -9.49
N SER A 3 53.88 -84.78 -9.85
CA SER A 3 53.27 -83.66 -10.57
C SER A 3 52.68 -82.66 -9.57
N SER A 4 53.15 -81.49 -9.57
CA SER A 4 52.68 -80.39 -8.78
C SER A 4 51.72 -79.47 -9.62
N ALA A 5 50.47 -79.31 -9.23
CA ALA A 5 49.53 -78.40 -9.84
C ALA A 5 49.57 -76.98 -9.12
N PRO A 6 49.49 -75.88 -9.84
CA PRO A 6 49.52 -74.58 -9.24
C PRO A 6 48.14 -74.12 -8.80
N LEU A 7 48.11 -73.53 -7.61
CA LEU A 7 46.97 -72.86 -6.95
C LEU A 7 46.64 -71.55 -7.64
N ARG A 8 45.46 -71.41 -8.21
CA ARG A 8 44.95 -70.12 -8.76
C ARG A 8 44.24 -69.32 -7.68
N SER A 9 44.85 -68.23 -7.28
CA SER A 9 44.25 -67.26 -6.40
C SER A 9 43.19 -66.45 -7.16
N LEU A 10 41.91 -66.51 -6.73
CA LEU A 10 40.83 -65.61 -7.16
C LEU A 10 40.92 -64.35 -6.36
N LEU A 11 41.35 -63.27 -6.97
CA LEU A 11 41.18 -61.91 -6.43
C LEU A 11 39.72 -61.44 -6.69
N ALA A 12 38.91 -61.36 -5.64
CA ALA A 12 37.60 -60.72 -5.69
C ALA A 12 37.80 -59.21 -5.64
N VAL A 13 37.56 -58.48 -6.73
CA VAL A 13 37.55 -57.04 -6.81
C VAL A 13 36.14 -56.54 -6.36
N SER A 14 36.06 -56.09 -5.13
CA SER A 14 34.83 -55.40 -4.62
C SER A 14 34.78 -53.99 -5.18
N VAL A 15 33.94 -53.74 -6.17
CA VAL A 15 33.62 -52.40 -6.67
C VAL A 15 32.65 -51.76 -5.70
N PHE A 16 33.16 -50.88 -4.83
CA PHE A 16 32.33 -49.97 -4.02
C PHE A 16 31.78 -48.87 -4.94
N ALA A 17 30.49 -48.95 -5.29
CA ALA A 17 29.79 -47.87 -5.97
C ALA A 17 29.62 -46.72 -4.98
N LEU A 18 30.45 -45.68 -5.04
CA LEU A 18 30.20 -44.38 -4.41
C LEU A 18 29.01 -43.77 -5.13
N ILE A 19 27.83 -43.91 -4.54
CA ILE A 19 26.66 -43.07 -4.89
C ILE A 19 26.97 -41.68 -4.37
N GLY A 20 27.50 -40.82 -5.24
CA GLY A 20 27.70 -39.41 -4.96
C GLY A 20 26.35 -38.75 -4.75
N ALA A 21 26.02 -38.45 -3.49
CA ALA A 21 24.93 -37.53 -3.17
C ALA A 21 25.30 -36.15 -3.75
N ALA A 22 24.80 -35.84 -4.94
CA ALA A 22 24.90 -34.50 -5.48
C ALA A 22 24.20 -33.57 -4.47
N PRO A 23 24.86 -32.49 -3.99
CA PRO A 23 24.17 -31.52 -3.14
C PRO A 23 23.05 -30.93 -3.99
N PHE A 24 21.81 -31.21 -3.62
CA PHE A 24 20.68 -30.41 -4.10
C PHE A 24 20.99 -28.98 -3.67
N ALA A 25 21.40 -28.14 -4.60
CA ALA A 25 21.47 -26.72 -4.38
C ALA A 25 20.05 -26.29 -4.05
N ALA A 26 19.75 -26.12 -2.76
CA ALA A 26 18.53 -25.52 -2.31
C ALA A 26 18.54 -24.08 -2.83
N HIS A 27 17.94 -23.84 -4.00
CA HIS A 27 17.67 -22.50 -4.46
C HIS A 27 16.81 -21.86 -3.37
N ALA A 28 17.32 -20.77 -2.77
CA ALA A 28 16.54 -20.00 -1.81
C ALA A 28 15.23 -19.60 -2.48
N GLN A 29 14.12 -20.06 -1.92
CA GLN A 29 12.79 -19.67 -2.39
C GLN A 29 12.61 -18.19 -2.14
N VAL A 30 12.34 -17.43 -3.18
CA VAL A 30 12.23 -15.95 -3.11
C VAL A 30 10.90 -15.52 -3.66
N VAL A 31 10.15 -14.75 -2.86
CA VAL A 31 8.96 -14.00 -3.28
C VAL A 31 9.40 -12.58 -3.60
N LYS A 32 9.07 -12.10 -4.78
CA LYS A 32 9.41 -10.76 -5.24
C LYS A 32 8.18 -9.87 -5.23
N VAL A 33 8.21 -8.82 -4.40
CA VAL A 33 7.18 -7.78 -4.33
C VAL A 33 7.79 -6.45 -4.73
N ASP A 34 7.05 -5.62 -5.45
CA ASP A 34 7.47 -4.25 -5.77
C ASP A 34 6.22 -3.36 -5.92
N GLY A 35 6.40 -2.04 -5.91
CA GLY A 35 5.33 -1.09 -6.23
C GLY A 35 5.23 0.10 -5.28
N SER A 36 4.02 0.36 -4.80
CA SER A 36 3.65 1.54 -4.03
C SER A 36 4.40 1.67 -2.71
N SER A 37 4.98 2.85 -2.46
CA SER A 37 5.54 3.26 -1.17
C SER A 37 4.49 3.31 -0.06
N THR A 38 3.24 3.67 -0.38
CA THR A 38 2.11 3.65 0.57
C THR A 38 1.80 2.24 1.07
N VAL A 39 1.89 1.22 0.20
CA VAL A 39 1.59 -0.18 0.56
C VAL A 39 2.81 -0.87 1.20
N TYR A 40 4.00 -0.35 0.95
CA TYR A 40 5.26 -0.91 1.44
C TYR A 40 5.24 -1.24 2.94
N PRO A 41 4.82 -0.34 3.87
CA PRO A 41 4.89 -0.63 5.30
C PRO A 41 4.08 -1.86 5.71
N VAL A 42 2.87 -2.04 5.15
CA VAL A 42 2.05 -3.24 5.42
C VAL A 42 2.74 -4.49 4.90
N THR A 43 3.26 -4.41 3.67
CA THR A 43 3.92 -5.54 3.03
C THR A 43 5.23 -5.91 3.74
N GLU A 44 5.97 -4.92 4.25
CA GLU A 44 7.21 -5.14 5.01
C GLU A 44 6.95 -5.90 6.31
N VAL A 45 5.96 -5.48 7.11
CA VAL A 45 5.55 -6.19 8.34
C VAL A 45 5.18 -7.64 8.01
N ILE A 46 4.36 -7.84 6.98
CA ILE A 46 3.95 -9.19 6.55
C ILE A 46 5.16 -10.00 6.08
N ALA A 47 6.08 -9.41 5.30
CA ALA A 47 7.26 -10.10 4.78
C ALA A 47 8.21 -10.53 5.90
N GLU A 48 8.46 -9.65 6.87
CA GLU A 48 9.28 -9.97 8.03
C GLU A 48 8.68 -11.10 8.87
N ASP A 49 7.41 -10.98 9.24
CA ASP A 49 6.73 -11.98 10.06
C ASP A 49 6.62 -13.33 9.32
N PHE A 50 6.35 -13.31 8.02
CA PHE A 50 6.35 -14.52 7.19
C PHE A 50 7.72 -15.19 7.17
N GLN A 51 8.79 -14.44 6.89
CA GLN A 51 10.17 -14.97 6.90
C GLN A 51 10.53 -15.58 8.26
N LYS A 52 10.20 -14.90 9.37
CA LYS A 52 10.40 -15.42 10.73
C LYS A 52 9.62 -16.73 10.93
N SER A 53 8.36 -16.80 10.49
CA SER A 53 7.51 -18.01 10.60
C SER A 53 8.09 -19.21 9.83
N LYS A 54 8.81 -18.96 8.74
CA LYS A 54 9.48 -19.97 7.90
C LYS A 54 10.93 -20.20 8.30
N LYS A 55 11.36 -19.73 9.46
CA LYS A 55 12.77 -19.83 9.92
C LYS A 55 13.76 -19.33 8.87
N ASN A 56 13.38 -18.31 8.09
CA ASN A 56 14.13 -17.72 6.98
C ASN A 56 14.46 -18.67 5.79
N ALA A 57 13.75 -19.80 5.65
CA ALA A 57 13.89 -20.69 4.51
C ALA A 57 13.33 -20.07 3.21
N ILE A 58 12.31 -19.21 3.33
CA ILE A 58 11.73 -18.43 2.23
C ILE A 58 12.12 -16.97 2.43
N LYS A 59 12.64 -16.34 1.39
CA LYS A 59 12.97 -14.91 1.38
C LYS A 59 11.86 -14.12 0.68
N VAL A 60 11.57 -12.92 1.19
CA VAL A 60 10.68 -11.96 0.54
C VAL A 60 11.46 -10.68 0.30
N THR A 61 11.47 -10.20 -0.92
CA THR A 61 12.06 -8.91 -1.27
C THR A 61 10.95 -7.92 -1.59
N VAL A 62 11.00 -6.72 -1.00
CA VAL A 62 10.00 -5.68 -1.22
C VAL A 62 10.69 -4.44 -1.78
N GLY A 63 10.36 -4.09 -3.01
CA GLY A 63 10.89 -2.90 -3.69
C GLY A 63 9.89 -1.74 -3.66
N ILE A 64 10.39 -0.52 -3.87
CA ILE A 64 9.61 0.71 -3.92
C ILE A 64 9.88 1.41 -5.25
N SER A 65 9.05 1.18 -6.25
CA SER A 65 9.14 1.87 -7.54
C SER A 65 7.89 2.71 -7.87
N GLY A 66 7.03 2.91 -6.87
CA GLY A 66 5.72 3.54 -7.03
C GLY A 66 4.72 2.60 -7.73
N THR A 67 3.41 2.90 -7.63
CA THR A 67 2.36 2.04 -8.21
C THR A 67 2.55 1.80 -9.71
N GLY A 68 2.78 2.84 -10.49
CA GLY A 68 2.96 2.71 -11.95
C GLY A 68 4.28 2.05 -12.35
N GLY A 69 5.37 2.33 -11.63
CA GLY A 69 6.67 1.67 -11.84
C GLY A 69 6.60 0.18 -11.54
N GLY A 70 5.92 -0.18 -10.44
CA GLY A 70 5.68 -1.56 -10.07
C GLY A 70 4.82 -2.31 -11.09
N PHE A 71 3.72 -1.72 -11.59
CA PHE A 71 2.92 -2.35 -12.66
C PHE A 71 3.73 -2.62 -13.92
N LYS A 72 4.65 -1.73 -14.30
CA LYS A 72 5.55 -1.99 -15.45
C LYS A 72 6.40 -3.24 -15.25
N LYS A 73 6.97 -3.45 -14.05
CA LYS A 73 7.73 -4.66 -13.71
C LYS A 73 6.83 -5.88 -13.62
N PHE A 74 5.69 -5.74 -12.96
CA PHE A 74 4.71 -6.80 -12.77
C PHE A 74 4.17 -7.33 -14.10
N CYS A 75 3.77 -6.45 -15.02
CA CYS A 75 3.26 -6.85 -16.33
C CYS A 75 4.36 -7.42 -17.26
N ARG A 76 5.66 -7.28 -16.92
CA ARG A 76 6.76 -8.01 -17.56
C ARG A 76 7.09 -9.35 -16.88
N GLY A 77 6.36 -9.69 -15.79
CA GLY A 77 6.60 -10.92 -15.03
C GLY A 77 7.87 -10.90 -14.18
N GLU A 78 8.41 -9.73 -13.87
CA GLU A 78 9.62 -9.56 -13.04
C GLU A 78 9.35 -9.73 -11.54
N THR A 79 8.09 -9.50 -11.11
CA THR A 79 7.63 -9.63 -9.73
C THR A 79 6.46 -10.61 -9.61
N ASP A 80 6.35 -11.24 -8.45
CA ASP A 80 5.28 -12.18 -8.12
C ASP A 80 4.03 -11.45 -7.61
N VAL A 81 4.25 -10.33 -6.90
CA VAL A 81 3.22 -9.51 -6.28
C VAL A 81 3.50 -8.04 -6.57
N GLN A 82 2.44 -7.27 -6.86
CA GLN A 82 2.47 -5.84 -7.06
C GLN A 82 1.75 -5.13 -5.93
N ASN A 83 2.39 -4.14 -5.32
CA ASN A 83 1.79 -3.20 -4.36
C ASN A 83 1.19 -2.01 -5.09
N ALA A 84 -0.08 -1.67 -4.82
CA ALA A 84 -0.75 -0.57 -5.50
C ALA A 84 -1.61 0.28 -4.57
N SER A 85 -1.45 1.61 -4.63
CA SER A 85 -2.25 2.59 -3.88
C SER A 85 -3.43 3.16 -4.68
N ARG A 86 -3.72 2.53 -5.80
CA ARG A 86 -4.89 2.73 -6.66
C ARG A 86 -5.17 1.45 -7.45
N PRO A 87 -6.39 1.31 -7.99
CA PRO A 87 -6.67 0.22 -8.94
C PRO A 87 -5.76 0.26 -10.16
N ILE A 88 -5.60 -0.89 -10.80
CA ILE A 88 -4.89 -1.01 -12.08
C ILE A 88 -5.58 -0.17 -13.15
N LEU A 89 -4.83 0.59 -13.95
CA LEU A 89 -5.36 1.40 -15.03
C LEU A 89 -5.55 0.58 -16.32
N LYS A 90 -6.43 1.06 -17.21
CA LYS A 90 -6.70 0.39 -18.48
C LYS A 90 -5.45 0.19 -19.34
N SER A 91 -4.51 1.15 -19.36
CA SER A 91 -3.23 1.01 -20.04
C SER A 91 -2.37 -0.14 -19.44
N GLU A 92 -2.31 -0.22 -18.11
CA GLU A 92 -1.58 -1.28 -17.40
C GLU A 92 -2.23 -2.66 -17.63
N MET A 93 -3.58 -2.72 -17.67
CA MET A 93 -4.30 -3.94 -18.04
C MET A 93 -3.92 -4.43 -19.44
N ILE A 94 -3.80 -3.49 -20.40
CA ILE A 94 -3.38 -3.79 -21.78
C ILE A 94 -1.95 -4.32 -21.80
N ASP A 95 -1.03 -3.70 -21.08
CA ASP A 95 0.37 -4.12 -21.00
C ASP A 95 0.50 -5.54 -20.40
N CYS A 96 -0.18 -5.79 -19.27
CA CYS A 96 -0.21 -7.12 -18.66
C CYS A 96 -0.77 -8.18 -19.61
N LYS A 97 -1.88 -7.88 -20.29
CA LYS A 97 -2.47 -8.80 -21.26
C LYS A 97 -1.54 -9.10 -22.43
N ALA A 98 -0.89 -8.08 -23.00
CA ALA A 98 0.07 -8.25 -24.10
C ALA A 98 1.23 -9.17 -23.73
N ALA A 99 1.64 -9.16 -22.46
CA ALA A 99 2.69 -10.03 -21.91
C ALA A 99 2.16 -11.39 -21.38
N GLY A 100 0.86 -11.66 -21.49
CA GLY A 100 0.26 -12.90 -20.98
C GLY A 100 0.24 -13.01 -19.45
N ILE A 101 0.25 -11.88 -18.75
CA ILE A 101 0.17 -11.82 -17.28
C ILE A 101 -1.28 -11.66 -16.85
N GLU A 102 -1.81 -12.68 -16.19
CA GLU A 102 -3.08 -12.66 -15.48
C GLU A 102 -2.83 -12.34 -14.00
N TYR A 103 -3.75 -11.60 -13.39
CA TYR A 103 -3.61 -11.15 -12.01
C TYR A 103 -4.90 -11.26 -11.22
N ILE A 104 -4.75 -11.36 -9.90
CA ILE A 104 -5.83 -11.32 -8.92
C ILE A 104 -5.68 -10.04 -8.10
N GLU A 105 -6.68 -9.17 -8.17
CA GLU A 105 -6.75 -7.94 -7.37
C GLU A 105 -7.27 -8.24 -5.97
N LEU A 106 -6.56 -7.75 -4.96
CA LEU A 106 -6.86 -7.97 -3.55
C LEU A 106 -6.75 -6.64 -2.79
N PRO A 107 -7.85 -6.07 -2.33
CA PRO A 107 -7.81 -4.96 -1.39
C PRO A 107 -7.26 -5.48 -0.05
N ILE A 108 -6.43 -4.68 0.63
CA ILE A 108 -5.78 -5.10 1.87
C ILE A 108 -6.02 -4.17 3.05
N ALA A 109 -6.27 -2.88 2.81
CA ALA A 109 -6.56 -1.87 3.84
C ALA A 109 -7.12 -0.61 3.18
N PHE A 110 -7.51 0.37 4.02
CA PHE A 110 -7.69 1.75 3.59
C PHE A 110 -6.55 2.61 4.14
N ASP A 111 -5.94 3.40 3.27
CA ASP A 111 -5.12 4.53 3.62
C ASP A 111 -6.03 5.75 3.79
N ALA A 112 -5.97 6.41 4.96
CA ALA A 112 -6.78 7.57 5.25
C ALA A 112 -5.92 8.66 5.91
N LEU A 113 -5.99 9.86 5.38
CA LEU A 113 -5.28 11.02 5.86
C LEU A 113 -6.20 11.92 6.68
N THR A 114 -5.70 12.47 7.77
CA THR A 114 -6.44 13.44 8.57
C THR A 114 -5.80 14.82 8.46
N VAL A 115 -6.59 15.80 8.11
CA VAL A 115 -6.24 17.22 8.26
C VAL A 115 -6.52 17.62 9.69
N VAL A 116 -5.56 18.25 10.35
CA VAL A 116 -5.62 18.60 11.77
C VAL A 116 -5.26 20.06 12.01
N VAL A 117 -5.85 20.63 13.05
CA VAL A 117 -5.51 21.95 13.59
C VAL A 117 -5.32 21.87 15.10
N ASN A 118 -4.76 22.93 15.67
CA ASN A 118 -4.70 23.09 17.12
C ASN A 118 -6.12 23.11 17.72
N PRO A 119 -6.39 22.48 18.87
CA PRO A 119 -7.72 22.49 19.51
C PRO A 119 -8.24 23.90 19.83
N LYS A 120 -7.32 24.86 20.07
CA LYS A 120 -7.66 26.28 20.32
C LYS A 120 -7.99 27.07 19.05
N ASN A 121 -7.78 26.48 17.86
CA ASN A 121 -8.24 27.09 16.60
C ASN A 121 -9.76 26.97 16.53
N THR A 122 -10.47 28.07 16.68
CA THR A 122 -11.94 28.10 16.74
C THR A 122 -12.62 28.56 15.46
N PHE A 123 -11.87 29.12 14.51
CA PHE A 123 -12.41 29.66 13.27
C PHE A 123 -12.56 28.60 12.17
N ILE A 124 -11.76 27.56 12.15
CA ILE A 124 -11.90 26.44 11.20
C ILE A 124 -12.95 25.45 11.71
N LYS A 125 -14.06 25.29 11.00
CA LYS A 125 -15.09 24.27 11.29
C LYS A 125 -14.99 23.08 10.33
N SER A 126 -14.72 23.34 9.07
CA SER A 126 -14.48 22.38 7.99
C SER A 126 -13.65 23.04 6.91
N LEU A 127 -13.07 22.26 6.01
CA LEU A 127 -12.36 22.78 4.84
C LEU A 127 -12.80 22.02 3.58
N SER A 128 -12.94 22.77 2.49
CA SER A 128 -13.15 22.16 1.18
C SER A 128 -11.83 21.71 0.56
N VAL A 129 -11.91 20.77 -0.38
CA VAL A 129 -10.75 20.35 -1.20
C VAL A 129 -10.15 21.55 -1.93
N GLU A 130 -10.97 22.52 -2.38
CA GLU A 130 -10.47 23.74 -3.03
C GLU A 130 -9.69 24.64 -2.06
N GLN A 131 -10.14 24.79 -0.81
CA GLN A 131 -9.39 25.53 0.21
C GLN A 131 -8.07 24.84 0.54
N LEU A 132 -8.05 23.49 0.67
CA LEU A 132 -6.82 22.73 0.83
C LEU A 132 -5.89 22.89 -0.37
N LYS A 133 -6.40 22.82 -1.59
CA LYS A 133 -5.61 23.05 -2.80
C LYS A 133 -4.99 24.43 -2.81
N ARG A 134 -5.77 25.47 -2.50
CA ARG A 134 -5.26 26.85 -2.42
C ARG A 134 -4.13 27.02 -1.40
N MET A 135 -4.11 26.21 -0.32
CA MET A 135 -3.04 26.24 0.67
C MET A 135 -1.77 25.51 0.17
N TRP A 136 -1.96 24.38 -0.53
CA TRP A 136 -0.89 23.40 -0.75
C TRP A 136 -0.37 23.30 -2.19
N GLU A 137 -1.05 23.91 -3.17
CA GLU A 137 -0.59 23.88 -4.57
C GLU A 137 0.75 24.61 -4.77
N PRO A 138 1.57 24.23 -5.77
CA PRO A 138 2.86 24.87 -6.02
C PRO A 138 2.78 26.40 -6.20
N SER A 139 1.70 26.89 -6.80
CA SER A 139 1.47 28.32 -7.05
C SER A 139 1.24 29.14 -5.80
N ALA A 140 0.93 28.50 -4.65
CA ALA A 140 0.72 29.14 -3.36
C ALA A 140 2.02 29.56 -2.67
N GLN A 141 3.16 29.00 -3.09
CA GLN A 141 4.46 29.25 -2.48
C GLN A 141 4.81 30.77 -2.46
N GLY A 142 5.09 31.28 -1.27
CA GLY A 142 5.42 32.68 -1.03
C GLY A 142 4.25 33.66 -1.25
N LYS A 143 3.06 33.19 -1.58
CA LYS A 143 1.88 34.03 -1.89
C LYS A 143 0.76 33.84 -0.87
N VAL A 144 0.41 32.61 -0.54
CA VAL A 144 -0.65 32.30 0.45
C VAL A 144 0.03 32.07 1.79
N MET A 145 0.15 33.15 2.58
CA MET A 145 0.88 33.18 3.84
C MET A 145 -0.02 33.42 5.04
N THR A 146 -1.28 33.78 4.82
CA THR A 146 -2.28 34.07 5.86
C THR A 146 -3.60 33.35 5.58
N TRP A 147 -4.35 33.06 6.64
CA TRP A 147 -5.60 32.32 6.54
C TRP A 147 -6.66 33.02 5.70
N ASN A 148 -6.77 34.36 5.79
CA ASN A 148 -7.73 35.13 4.97
C ASN A 148 -7.39 35.12 3.46
N GLN A 149 -6.17 34.73 3.07
CA GLN A 149 -5.84 34.51 1.65
C GLN A 149 -6.34 33.14 1.14
N VAL A 150 -6.61 32.21 2.04
CA VAL A 150 -7.28 30.95 1.71
C VAL A 150 -8.78 31.19 1.52
N ASP A 151 -9.40 31.87 2.48
CA ASP A 151 -10.80 32.25 2.43
C ASP A 151 -10.98 33.61 3.15
N PRO A 152 -11.61 34.59 2.50
CA PRO A 152 -11.82 35.94 3.10
C PRO A 152 -12.60 35.92 4.43
N SER A 153 -13.36 34.87 4.72
CA SER A 153 -14.08 34.72 6.00
C SER A 153 -13.15 34.32 7.16
N PHE A 154 -11.94 33.88 6.91
CA PHE A 154 -10.98 33.52 7.94
C PHE A 154 -10.23 34.79 8.44
N PRO A 155 -9.69 34.74 9.66
CA PRO A 155 -8.96 35.88 10.22
C PRO A 155 -7.64 36.12 9.46
N ASN A 156 -7.19 37.39 9.47
CA ASN A 156 -5.88 37.76 8.91
C ASN A 156 -4.78 37.44 9.92
N VAL A 157 -4.46 36.15 10.03
CA VAL A 157 -3.38 35.63 10.89
C VAL A 157 -2.46 34.70 10.06
N PRO A 158 -1.20 34.51 10.47
CA PRO A 158 -0.25 33.65 9.72
C PRO A 158 -0.80 32.23 9.48
N LEU A 159 -0.61 31.71 8.29
CA LEU A 159 -0.86 30.31 7.93
C LEU A 159 0.41 29.49 8.16
N LYS A 160 0.40 28.58 9.12
CA LYS A 160 1.53 27.71 9.46
C LYS A 160 1.22 26.30 9.00
N LEU A 161 1.98 25.80 8.02
CA LEU A 161 1.74 24.52 7.34
C LEU A 161 2.71 23.45 7.84
N PHE A 162 2.18 22.29 8.19
CA PHE A 162 2.93 21.09 8.57
C PHE A 162 2.46 19.90 7.72
N GLY A 163 3.36 19.15 7.15
CA GLY A 163 2.99 18.02 6.28
C GLY A 163 4.10 17.00 6.14
N ALA A 164 3.73 15.85 5.63
CA ALA A 164 4.65 14.77 5.37
C ALA A 164 5.77 15.20 4.41
N GLY A 165 6.96 14.65 4.58
CA GLY A 165 8.12 14.91 3.75
C GLY A 165 8.04 14.26 2.36
N ALA A 166 8.94 14.66 1.47
CA ALA A 166 8.90 14.28 0.05
C ALA A 166 9.12 12.78 -0.23
N ASP A 167 9.66 12.04 0.74
CA ASP A 167 9.87 10.60 0.63
C ASP A 167 8.70 9.77 1.21
N SER A 168 7.71 10.45 1.81
CA SER A 168 6.53 9.84 2.40
C SER A 168 5.44 9.50 1.36
N GLY A 169 4.90 8.29 1.44
CA GLY A 169 3.70 7.90 0.67
C GLY A 169 2.46 8.75 1.03
N THR A 170 2.41 9.29 2.24
CA THR A 170 1.41 10.26 2.70
C THR A 170 1.48 11.56 1.90
N PHE A 171 2.69 12.08 1.65
CA PHE A 171 2.90 13.26 0.79
C PHE A 171 2.44 13.01 -0.64
N ASP A 172 2.83 11.88 -1.23
CA ASP A 172 2.43 11.52 -2.58
C ASP A 172 0.90 11.47 -2.70
N TYR A 173 0.24 10.81 -1.75
CA TYR A 173 -1.22 10.69 -1.76
C TYR A 173 -1.92 12.03 -1.54
N PHE A 174 -1.53 12.78 -0.53
CA PHE A 174 -2.15 14.08 -0.25
C PHE A 174 -2.06 15.01 -1.45
N THR A 175 -0.87 15.12 -2.05
CA THR A 175 -0.65 15.99 -3.21
C THR A 175 -1.42 15.51 -4.44
N GLU A 176 -1.54 14.21 -4.66
CA GLU A 176 -2.37 13.65 -5.73
C GLU A 176 -3.86 13.95 -5.50
N ALA A 177 -4.37 13.69 -4.29
CA ALA A 177 -5.77 13.86 -3.95
C ALA A 177 -6.23 15.33 -3.97
N ILE A 178 -5.36 16.25 -3.53
CA ILE A 178 -5.70 17.67 -3.37
C ILE A 178 -5.26 18.49 -4.59
N ASN A 179 -4.04 18.27 -5.09
CA ASN A 179 -3.48 19.09 -6.18
C ASN A 179 -3.60 18.41 -7.57
N GLY A 180 -4.11 17.17 -7.60
CA GLY A 180 -4.33 16.41 -8.83
C GLY A 180 -3.09 15.73 -9.41
N LYS A 181 -1.93 15.84 -8.72
CA LYS A 181 -0.69 15.18 -9.16
C LYS A 181 0.21 14.90 -7.95
N ALA A 182 0.65 13.65 -7.82
CA ALA A 182 1.62 13.26 -6.79
C ALA A 182 2.87 14.14 -6.83
N LYS A 183 3.36 14.51 -5.66
CA LYS A 183 4.53 15.39 -5.43
C LYS A 183 4.37 16.85 -5.90
N ALA A 184 3.22 17.24 -6.42
CA ALA A 184 2.96 18.63 -6.77
C ALA A 184 2.52 19.42 -5.53
N SER A 185 3.45 20.13 -4.87
CA SER A 185 3.21 20.92 -3.67
C SER A 185 4.11 22.16 -3.63
N ARG A 186 3.71 23.16 -2.83
CA ARG A 186 4.63 24.20 -2.36
C ARG A 186 5.72 23.56 -1.51
N GLY A 187 6.88 24.23 -1.38
CA GLY A 187 8.03 23.75 -0.59
C GLY A 187 8.29 24.55 0.69
N ASP A 188 7.57 25.65 0.92
CA ASP A 188 7.76 26.56 2.05
C ASP A 188 6.86 26.20 3.26
N PHE A 189 6.76 24.93 3.58
CA PHE A 189 6.09 24.40 4.76
C PHE A 189 7.06 23.58 5.62
N THR A 190 6.68 23.29 6.86
CA THR A 190 7.45 22.38 7.71
C THR A 190 7.16 20.95 7.31
N ALA A 191 8.15 20.32 6.64
CA ALA A 191 8.09 18.93 6.22
C ALA A 191 8.78 18.02 7.23
N SER A 192 8.21 16.84 7.47
CA SER A 192 8.86 15.79 8.26
C SER A 192 8.38 14.41 7.82
N GLU A 193 9.32 13.43 7.83
CA GLU A 193 9.00 12.01 7.68
C GLU A 193 8.53 11.39 9.01
N ASP A 194 8.77 12.07 10.13
CA ASP A 194 8.28 11.69 11.46
C ASP A 194 7.01 12.48 11.80
N ASP A 195 5.87 11.79 11.79
CA ASP A 195 4.56 12.38 12.09
C ASP A 195 4.47 12.93 13.52
N ASN A 196 5.29 12.48 14.47
CA ASN A 196 5.36 13.06 15.81
C ASN A 196 5.86 14.51 15.79
N VAL A 197 6.76 14.85 14.87
CA VAL A 197 7.21 16.23 14.65
C VAL A 197 6.06 17.08 14.15
N LEU A 198 5.24 16.56 13.25
CA LEU A 198 4.06 17.25 12.72
C LEU A 198 2.99 17.47 13.80
N VAL A 199 2.72 16.43 14.61
CA VAL A 199 1.82 16.50 15.78
C VAL A 199 2.27 17.60 16.74
N GLN A 200 3.56 17.64 17.09
CA GLN A 200 4.11 18.66 17.97
C GLN A 200 4.01 20.07 17.37
N GLY A 201 4.29 20.20 16.07
CA GLY A 201 4.19 21.48 15.36
C GLY A 201 2.78 22.06 15.43
N VAL A 202 1.77 21.28 15.06
CA VAL A 202 0.36 21.72 15.06
C VAL A 202 -0.16 21.94 16.49
N SER A 203 0.22 21.10 17.44
CA SER A 203 -0.26 21.24 18.83
C SER A 203 0.26 22.50 19.54
N ARG A 204 1.38 23.08 19.09
CA ARG A 204 2.01 24.26 19.73
C ARG A 204 1.61 25.60 19.12
N ASP A 205 1.05 25.61 17.93
CA ASP A 205 0.68 26.85 17.23
C ASP A 205 -0.81 26.85 16.88
N VAL A 206 -1.55 27.83 17.40
CA VAL A 206 -3.01 27.97 17.18
C VAL A 206 -3.37 28.25 15.72
N ASN A 207 -2.43 28.78 14.95
CA ASN A 207 -2.59 29.10 13.54
C ASN A 207 -2.08 27.98 12.61
N ALA A 208 -1.61 26.88 13.19
CA ALA A 208 -1.10 25.75 12.43
C ALA A 208 -2.22 24.85 11.88
N ILE A 209 -1.94 24.29 10.73
CA ILE A 209 -2.68 23.20 10.11
C ILE A 209 -1.68 22.17 9.61
N GLY A 210 -2.01 20.90 9.72
CA GLY A 210 -1.19 19.82 9.20
C GLY A 210 -2.01 18.67 8.65
N TYR A 211 -1.33 17.72 8.01
CA TYR A 211 -1.93 16.46 7.58
C TYR A 211 -0.94 15.29 7.79
N PHE A 212 -1.48 14.15 8.17
CA PHE A 212 -0.77 12.88 8.36
C PHE A 212 -1.77 11.71 8.45
N GLY A 213 -1.28 10.50 8.66
CA GLY A 213 -2.11 9.30 8.78
C GLY A 213 -3.13 9.40 9.91
N MET A 214 -4.34 8.89 9.66
CA MET A 214 -5.48 9.00 10.58
C MET A 214 -5.17 8.42 11.97
N ALA A 215 -4.35 7.39 12.06
CA ALA A 215 -4.08 6.77 13.35
C ALA A 215 -3.22 7.64 14.27
N TYR A 216 -2.27 8.41 13.73
CA TYR A 216 -1.56 9.42 14.53
C TYR A 216 -2.50 10.45 15.12
N TYR A 217 -3.51 10.87 14.35
CA TYR A 217 -4.57 11.72 14.91
C TYR A 217 -5.34 11.00 16.03
N ILE A 218 -5.73 9.73 15.82
CA ILE A 218 -6.49 8.95 16.82
C ILE A 218 -5.72 8.83 18.14
N GLU A 219 -4.40 8.63 18.07
CA GLU A 219 -3.51 8.53 19.23
C GLU A 219 -3.25 9.89 19.92
N ASN A 220 -3.49 11.01 19.23
CA ASN A 220 -3.22 12.35 19.73
C ASN A 220 -4.45 13.27 19.76
N LYS A 221 -5.65 12.71 19.92
CA LYS A 221 -6.93 13.45 19.99
C LYS A 221 -6.99 14.48 21.14
N ASP A 222 -6.21 14.29 22.17
CA ASP A 222 -6.05 15.20 23.30
C ASP A 222 -5.28 16.48 22.94
N LYS A 223 -4.41 16.43 21.93
CA LYS A 223 -3.52 17.52 21.49
C LYS A 223 -3.97 18.17 20.20
N LEU A 224 -4.83 17.52 19.43
CA LEU A 224 -5.21 17.91 18.07
C LEU A 224 -6.72 17.84 17.87
N ARG A 225 -7.21 18.65 16.93
CA ARG A 225 -8.58 18.54 16.44
C ARG A 225 -8.57 18.24 14.94
N SER A 226 -9.32 17.22 14.54
CA SER A 226 -9.56 16.93 13.11
C SER A 226 -10.38 18.02 12.45
N VAL A 227 -10.20 18.16 11.16
CA VAL A 227 -10.99 19.06 10.32
C VAL A 227 -11.84 18.22 9.36
N PRO A 228 -13.17 18.31 9.45
CA PRO A 228 -14.07 17.69 8.50
C PRO A 228 -13.81 18.20 7.07
N ILE A 229 -13.87 17.33 6.08
CA ILE A 229 -13.57 17.66 4.68
C ILE A 229 -14.84 17.69 3.85
N ILE A 230 -14.97 18.76 3.04
CA ILE A 230 -16.01 18.93 2.05
C ILE A 230 -15.42 18.54 0.69
N ALA A 231 -15.82 17.37 0.17
CA ALA A 231 -15.26 16.78 -1.04
C ALA A 231 -15.54 17.57 -2.33
N GLY A 232 -16.53 18.45 -2.32
CA GLY A 232 -16.91 19.28 -3.48
C GLY A 232 -18.13 20.12 -3.22
N ALA A 233 -18.50 20.97 -4.17
CA ALA A 233 -19.64 21.86 -4.07
C ALA A 233 -20.94 21.10 -3.74
N GLY A 234 -21.69 21.59 -2.75
CA GLY A 234 -22.96 20.98 -2.29
C GLY A 234 -22.82 19.67 -1.50
N LYS A 235 -21.60 19.21 -1.20
CA LYS A 235 -21.37 18.07 -0.33
C LYS A 235 -21.31 18.48 1.13
N ALA A 236 -21.75 17.60 2.02
CA ALA A 236 -21.60 17.79 3.45
C ALA A 236 -20.13 17.65 3.87
N ALA A 237 -19.76 18.31 4.97
CA ALA A 237 -18.48 18.09 5.63
C ALA A 237 -18.48 16.71 6.31
N VAL A 238 -17.44 15.92 6.09
CA VAL A 238 -17.31 14.55 6.60
C VAL A 238 -16.12 14.45 7.54
N GLU A 239 -16.36 13.90 8.73
CA GLU A 239 -15.33 13.66 9.74
C GLU A 239 -14.39 12.51 9.34
N PRO A 240 -13.07 12.64 9.61
CA PRO A 240 -12.10 11.57 9.43
C PRO A 240 -12.23 10.53 10.56
N ASN A 241 -13.02 9.50 10.34
CA ASN A 241 -13.14 8.36 11.24
C ASN A 241 -13.24 7.04 10.43
N PRO A 242 -12.92 5.89 11.05
CA PRO A 242 -12.94 4.60 10.36
C PRO A 242 -14.30 4.26 9.72
N GLU A 243 -15.40 4.65 10.35
CA GLU A 243 -16.76 4.37 9.86
C GLU A 243 -17.00 5.11 8.53
N ASN A 244 -16.68 6.40 8.46
CA ASN A 244 -16.81 7.19 7.25
C ASN A 244 -15.85 6.76 6.14
N VAL A 245 -14.65 6.28 6.50
CA VAL A 245 -13.67 5.72 5.56
C VAL A 245 -14.22 4.44 4.93
N LEU A 246 -14.68 3.50 5.74
CA LEU A 246 -15.23 2.22 5.25
C LEU A 246 -16.54 2.42 4.46
N ALA A 247 -17.34 3.42 4.83
CA ALA A 247 -18.56 3.80 4.09
C ALA A 247 -18.26 4.54 2.76
N GLY A 248 -16.97 4.85 2.46
CA GLY A 248 -16.59 5.61 1.26
C GLY A 248 -17.02 7.07 1.30
N LEU A 249 -17.38 7.60 2.46
CA LEU A 249 -17.88 8.98 2.62
C LEU A 249 -16.74 9.99 2.76
N TYR A 250 -15.63 9.61 3.42
CA TYR A 250 -14.49 10.50 3.67
C TYR A 250 -13.59 10.63 2.44
N GLN A 251 -13.98 11.50 1.51
CA GLN A 251 -13.29 11.70 0.23
C GLN A 251 -12.74 13.12 0.09
N PRO A 252 -11.64 13.32 -0.67
CA PRO A 252 -10.80 12.33 -1.35
C PRO A 252 -9.66 11.78 -0.48
N LEU A 253 -9.65 12.00 0.83
CA LEU A 253 -8.55 11.69 1.73
C LEU A 253 -8.62 10.26 2.33
N ALA A 254 -9.44 9.38 1.75
CA ALA A 254 -9.43 7.95 2.03
C ALA A 254 -9.47 7.16 0.71
N ARG A 255 -8.63 6.13 0.62
CA ARG A 255 -8.58 5.23 -0.56
C ARG A 255 -8.29 3.80 -0.16
N PRO A 256 -8.88 2.81 -0.83
CA PRO A 256 -8.43 1.44 -0.69
C PRO A 256 -7.03 1.27 -1.28
N ILE A 257 -6.23 0.43 -0.65
CA ILE A 257 -4.92 0.00 -1.13
C ILE A 257 -4.93 -1.50 -1.40
N PHE A 258 -4.12 -1.92 -2.36
CA PHE A 258 -4.20 -3.23 -2.99
C PHE A 258 -2.87 -3.94 -3.08
N ILE A 259 -2.94 -5.26 -3.17
CA ILE A 259 -1.90 -6.10 -3.76
C ILE A 259 -2.48 -6.85 -4.96
N TYR A 260 -1.65 -7.11 -5.96
CA TYR A 260 -1.99 -7.91 -7.14
C TYR A 260 -1.09 -9.14 -7.17
N ALA A 261 -1.69 -10.32 -7.19
CA ALA A 261 -0.95 -11.58 -7.31
C ALA A 261 -0.88 -12.01 -8.78
N ASN A 262 0.33 -12.31 -9.27
CA ASN A 262 0.52 -12.91 -10.57
C ASN A 262 0.05 -14.38 -10.54
N VAL A 263 -0.93 -14.74 -11.36
CA VAL A 263 -1.52 -16.08 -11.38
C VAL A 263 -0.48 -17.16 -11.67
N LYS A 264 0.43 -16.91 -12.61
CA LYS A 264 1.53 -17.84 -12.93
C LYS A 264 2.45 -18.05 -11.72
N SER A 265 2.71 -17.00 -10.95
CA SER A 265 3.56 -17.08 -9.75
C SER A 265 2.89 -17.87 -8.61
N LEU A 266 1.57 -17.97 -8.56
CA LEU A 266 0.85 -18.77 -7.56
C LEU A 266 1.09 -20.30 -7.73
N SER A 267 1.68 -20.76 -8.85
CA SER A 267 2.16 -22.13 -8.99
C SER A 267 3.37 -22.43 -8.12
N LYS A 268 4.10 -21.39 -7.67
CA LYS A 268 5.22 -21.52 -6.76
C LYS A 268 4.69 -21.65 -5.33
N PRO A 269 5.06 -22.73 -4.59
CA PRO A 269 4.58 -22.92 -3.21
C PRO A 269 4.82 -21.72 -2.29
N GLU A 270 6.02 -21.14 -2.36
CA GLU A 270 6.41 -19.99 -1.54
C GLU A 270 5.54 -18.76 -1.78
N VAL A 271 5.15 -18.48 -3.02
CA VAL A 271 4.28 -17.35 -3.37
C VAL A 271 2.86 -17.61 -2.86
N LYS A 272 2.35 -18.83 -3.07
CA LYS A 272 1.02 -19.21 -2.59
C LYS A 272 0.92 -19.15 -1.05
N GLU A 273 1.97 -19.62 -0.36
CA GLU A 273 2.04 -19.54 1.10
C GLU A 273 2.12 -18.10 1.60
N PHE A 274 2.93 -17.26 0.95
CA PHE A 274 3.04 -15.84 1.27
C PHE A 274 1.70 -15.12 1.11
N MET A 275 0.99 -15.34 0.00
CA MET A 275 -0.33 -14.73 -0.24
C MET A 275 -1.36 -15.15 0.81
N ASN A 276 -1.41 -16.44 1.19
CA ASN A 276 -2.28 -16.92 2.25
C ASN A 276 -1.91 -16.32 3.62
N TYR A 277 -0.63 -16.19 3.90
CA TYR A 277 -0.14 -15.55 5.12
C TYR A 277 -0.53 -14.08 5.15
N TYR A 278 -0.34 -13.37 4.04
CA TYR A 278 -0.72 -11.96 3.90
C TYR A 278 -2.21 -11.75 4.22
N LEU A 279 -3.09 -12.53 3.60
CA LEU A 279 -4.54 -12.41 3.81
C LEU A 279 -4.98 -12.87 5.22
N THR A 280 -4.20 -13.68 5.89
CA THR A 280 -4.50 -14.13 7.26
C THR A 280 -4.09 -13.07 8.29
N HIS A 281 -2.98 -12.37 8.06
CA HIS A 281 -2.41 -11.43 9.02
C HIS A 281 -2.58 -9.95 8.60
N GLY A 282 -3.12 -9.67 7.42
CA GLY A 282 -3.24 -8.35 6.83
C GLY A 282 -3.97 -7.33 7.70
N ALA A 283 -5.04 -7.74 8.39
CA ALA A 283 -5.75 -6.85 9.31
C ALA A 283 -4.88 -6.40 10.49
N LYS A 284 -4.06 -7.32 11.04
CA LYS A 284 -3.12 -6.99 12.12
C LYS A 284 -2.02 -6.06 11.61
N ALA A 285 -1.40 -6.40 10.49
CA ALA A 285 -0.33 -5.59 9.90
C ALA A 285 -0.82 -4.19 9.52
N ALA A 286 -2.03 -4.06 8.94
CA ALA A 286 -2.62 -2.76 8.63
C ALA A 286 -2.77 -1.89 9.88
N LYS A 287 -3.23 -2.45 11.01
CA LYS A 287 -3.32 -1.73 12.29
C LYS A 287 -1.94 -1.33 12.83
N GLU A 288 -0.95 -2.21 12.71
CA GLU A 288 0.41 -1.97 13.20
C GLU A 288 1.07 -0.77 12.49
N VAL A 289 0.82 -0.63 11.19
CA VAL A 289 1.27 0.54 10.40
C VAL A 289 0.22 1.65 10.34
N GLN A 290 -0.80 1.57 11.20
CA GLN A 290 -1.79 2.62 11.42
C GLN A 290 -2.71 2.92 10.22
N TYR A 291 -2.94 1.95 9.37
CA TYR A 291 -3.99 1.99 8.34
C TYR A 291 -5.32 1.44 8.87
N VAL A 292 -6.42 1.79 8.20
CA VAL A 292 -7.73 1.26 8.54
C VAL A 292 -7.86 -0.15 7.95
N PRO A 293 -7.92 -1.21 8.79
CA PRO A 293 -8.03 -2.57 8.29
C PRO A 293 -9.39 -2.80 7.65
N LEU A 294 -9.44 -3.71 6.69
CA LEU A 294 -10.71 -4.21 6.16
C LEU A 294 -11.41 -5.10 7.19
N PRO A 295 -12.75 -5.24 7.12
CA PRO A 295 -13.47 -6.26 7.85
C PRO A 295 -12.98 -7.68 7.50
N ALA A 296 -13.04 -8.61 8.46
CA ALA A 296 -12.54 -9.99 8.29
C ALA A 296 -13.07 -10.68 7.03
N LYS A 297 -14.35 -10.41 6.68
CA LYS A 297 -14.99 -10.95 5.47
C LYS A 297 -14.21 -10.63 4.19
N ALA A 298 -13.54 -9.48 4.10
CA ALA A 298 -12.76 -9.11 2.92
C ALA A 298 -11.57 -10.03 2.70
N TYR A 299 -10.85 -10.32 3.77
CA TYR A 299 -9.69 -11.21 3.70
C TYR A 299 -10.11 -12.64 3.35
N GLU A 300 -11.26 -13.11 3.85
CA GLU A 300 -11.81 -14.44 3.48
C GLU A 300 -12.22 -14.48 2.00
N ILE A 301 -12.85 -13.44 1.47
CA ILE A 301 -13.14 -13.32 0.03
C ILE A 301 -11.83 -13.31 -0.77
N GLY A 302 -10.81 -12.58 -0.31
CA GLY A 302 -9.47 -12.57 -0.92
C GLY A 302 -8.84 -13.97 -0.98
N LYS A 303 -8.91 -14.74 0.11
CA LYS A 303 -8.48 -16.16 0.12
C LYS A 303 -9.26 -16.99 -0.90
N GLY A 304 -10.57 -16.79 -1.00
CA GLY A 304 -11.42 -17.44 -2.00
C GLY A 304 -11.01 -17.07 -3.44
N ARG A 305 -10.66 -15.81 -3.71
CA ARG A 305 -10.13 -15.38 -5.02
C ARG A 305 -8.82 -16.07 -5.37
N ILE A 306 -7.88 -16.16 -4.41
CA ILE A 306 -6.61 -16.88 -4.61
C ILE A 306 -6.86 -18.38 -4.87
N ALA A 307 -7.70 -19.04 -4.05
CA ALA A 307 -7.99 -20.45 -4.18
C ALA A 307 -8.69 -20.79 -5.50
N GLY A 308 -9.61 -19.94 -5.93
CA GLY A 308 -10.39 -20.10 -7.17
C GLY A 308 -9.74 -19.47 -8.41
N LEU A 309 -8.55 -18.88 -8.30
CA LEU A 309 -7.85 -18.14 -9.36
C LEU A 309 -8.77 -17.12 -10.06
N LYS A 310 -9.55 -16.37 -9.29
CA LYS A 310 -10.50 -15.38 -9.82
C LYS A 310 -9.76 -14.11 -10.24
N THR A 311 -9.52 -13.98 -11.54
CA THR A 311 -8.71 -12.93 -12.16
C THR A 311 -9.51 -11.66 -12.45
N GLY A 312 -8.78 -10.54 -12.60
CA GLY A 312 -9.32 -9.24 -13.03
C GLY A 312 -9.38 -8.20 -11.91
N THR A 313 -10.03 -7.09 -12.23
CA THR A 313 -10.28 -5.95 -11.34
C THR A 313 -11.77 -5.62 -11.33
N ILE A 314 -12.28 -5.13 -10.21
CA ILE A 314 -13.66 -4.63 -10.12
C ILE A 314 -13.82 -3.20 -10.65
N PHE A 315 -12.72 -2.48 -10.89
CA PHE A 315 -12.69 -1.07 -11.26
C PHE A 315 -12.66 -0.83 -12.77
N ALA A 316 -12.66 -1.90 -13.60
CA ALA A 316 -12.65 -1.81 -15.06
C ALA A 316 -11.54 -0.91 -15.66
N GLY A 317 -10.43 -0.72 -14.94
CA GLY A 317 -9.31 0.11 -15.36
C GLY A 317 -9.44 1.60 -15.03
N HIS A 318 -10.35 1.95 -14.11
CA HIS A 318 -10.55 3.32 -13.62
C HIS A 318 -10.15 3.42 -12.14
N ALA A 319 -9.61 4.57 -11.76
CA ALA A 319 -9.37 4.91 -10.36
C ALA A 319 -10.62 5.61 -9.82
N ASP A 320 -11.63 4.85 -9.43
CA ASP A 320 -12.86 5.42 -8.88
C ASP A 320 -12.61 5.99 -7.48
N VAL A 321 -13.06 7.23 -7.27
CA VAL A 321 -13.03 7.91 -5.98
C VAL A 321 -14.35 7.62 -5.24
N GLY A 322 -14.29 7.35 -3.92
CA GLY A 322 -15.50 7.15 -3.11
C GLY A 322 -16.12 5.76 -3.24
N VAL A 323 -15.34 4.75 -3.60
CA VAL A 323 -15.81 3.36 -3.67
C VAL A 323 -16.11 2.86 -2.26
N LYS A 324 -17.33 2.36 -2.06
CA LYS A 324 -17.73 1.73 -0.80
C LYS A 324 -17.02 0.39 -0.64
N PHE A 325 -16.71 0.05 0.60
CA PHE A 325 -16.05 -1.21 0.92
C PHE A 325 -16.80 -2.43 0.34
N ASP A 326 -18.12 -2.49 0.49
CA ASP A 326 -18.91 -3.63 -0.01
C ASP A 326 -18.80 -3.80 -1.53
N ASP A 327 -18.68 -2.70 -2.29
CA ASP A 327 -18.52 -2.75 -3.75
C ASP A 327 -17.20 -3.40 -4.17
N VAL A 328 -16.14 -3.26 -3.35
CA VAL A 328 -14.80 -3.83 -3.62
C VAL A 328 -14.79 -5.37 -3.49
N LEU A 329 -15.81 -5.93 -2.86
CA LEU A 329 -15.88 -7.36 -2.60
C LEU A 329 -16.68 -8.16 -3.64
N LEU A 330 -17.37 -7.50 -4.58
CA LEU A 330 -18.27 -8.17 -5.52
C LEU A 330 -17.49 -8.86 -6.65
N ASP A 331 -17.33 -10.18 -6.55
CA ASP A 331 -16.73 -11.00 -7.62
C ASP A 331 -17.47 -10.87 -8.97
N SER A 332 -18.77 -10.57 -8.95
CA SER A 332 -19.58 -10.34 -10.16
C SER A 332 -19.15 -9.10 -10.96
N ARG A 333 -18.38 -8.19 -10.35
CA ARG A 333 -17.83 -6.99 -10.99
C ARG A 333 -16.41 -7.19 -11.53
N LEU A 334 -15.77 -8.35 -11.30
CA LEU A 334 -14.44 -8.63 -11.82
C LEU A 334 -14.42 -8.57 -13.35
N THR A 335 -13.56 -7.73 -13.88
CA THR A 335 -13.36 -7.52 -15.31
C THR A 335 -11.94 -7.77 -15.72
N VAL A 336 -11.78 -8.42 -16.85
CA VAL A 336 -10.50 -8.55 -17.57
C VAL A 336 -10.68 -7.93 -18.96
N ILE A 337 -9.62 -7.47 -19.59
CA ILE A 337 -9.72 -7.01 -20.97
C ILE A 337 -10.06 -8.22 -21.86
N PRO A 338 -11.16 -8.21 -22.62
CA PRO A 338 -11.53 -9.31 -23.52
C PRO A 338 -10.39 -9.64 -24.49
N LYS A 339 -10.35 -10.90 -24.94
CA LYS A 339 -9.34 -11.36 -25.94
C LYS A 339 -9.52 -10.66 -27.27
#